data_77df779bdd046db9afa4fbd14780f920
#
_entry.id   77df779bdd046db9afa4fbd14780f920
#
_cell.length_a   1.000
_cell.length_b   1.000
_cell.length_c   1.000
_cell.angle_alpha   90.00
_cell.angle_beta   90.00
_cell.angle_gamma   90.00
#
_symmetry.space_group_name_H-M   'P 1'
#
loop_
_entity.id
_entity.type
_entity.pdbx_description
1 polymer ?
#
loop_
_entity_poly.entity_id
_entity_poly.type
_entity_poly.pdbx_seq_one_letter_code
_entity_poly.pdbx_strand_id
1 'polypeptide(L)'
;DRYFQKSHFQPTSDPTYIRAMERYLGCRHHWTVLDTPALAEALYAAVDARDLPGMVDVDSSLLLFCREIRQEVTVALSGECADELFGGYPWYRDADIRRINGFPWAQSTAYRTQFLLPEIAAEIDAQAYVQSAYARTVAAAEKLPDDSPLESRMREMMKLNLDWFMQTLLDRKDRMSMYNALEVRVPFCDYRIAEYLYNVPWEYKDWNGYEKGLLRTAMQDVLPPEVLWRKKSPYPKTHNPSYLQAVSEMLRHVVADPLSPVLQIVRKEMLERLLESEESVQWYGQLMTRPQIMAYFVQMNYWLEKYQVKVVL
;
A
#
# COMPACT_ATOMS: atom_id res chain seq x y z
N ASP A 1 -2.65 14.21 -13.08
CA ASP A 1 -1.24 14.44 -13.51
C ASP A 1 -0.72 15.87 -13.36
N ARG A 2 -1.57 16.89 -13.16
CA ARG A 2 -1.13 18.31 -13.07
C ARG A 2 -0.03 18.53 -12.03
N TYR A 3 -0.06 17.79 -10.94
CA TYR A 3 0.87 17.89 -9.81
C TYR A 3 1.86 16.72 -9.75
N PHE A 4 1.86 15.85 -10.77
CA PHE A 4 2.78 14.72 -10.81
C PHE A 4 4.24 15.19 -10.82
N GLN A 5 5.02 14.65 -9.90
CA GLN A 5 6.47 14.84 -9.84
C GLN A 5 7.16 13.50 -9.99
N LYS A 6 8.11 13.43 -10.93
CA LYS A 6 8.93 12.23 -11.12
C LYS A 6 9.76 11.97 -9.87
N SER A 7 9.82 10.71 -9.46
CA SER A 7 10.68 10.24 -8.39
C SER A 7 11.39 8.96 -8.80
N HIS A 8 12.35 8.52 -7.99
CA HIS A 8 12.99 7.22 -8.19
C HIS A 8 11.97 6.07 -8.21
N PHE A 9 10.96 6.14 -7.36
CA PHE A 9 9.91 5.10 -7.24
C PHE A 9 8.75 5.28 -8.24
N GLN A 10 8.57 6.48 -8.79
CA GLN A 10 7.52 6.79 -9.76
C GLN A 10 8.12 7.60 -10.93
N PRO A 11 8.85 6.93 -11.84
CA PRO A 11 9.58 7.61 -12.92
C PRO A 11 8.68 8.11 -14.05
N THR A 12 7.47 7.57 -14.20
CA THR A 12 6.53 7.89 -15.27
C THR A 12 5.09 7.98 -14.76
N SER A 13 4.27 8.83 -15.41
CA SER A 13 2.83 8.86 -15.15
C SER A 13 2.10 7.80 -15.98
N ASP A 14 0.90 7.38 -15.53
CA ASP A 14 0.14 6.28 -16.12
C ASP A 14 -0.58 6.61 -17.45
N PRO A 15 -1.13 7.82 -17.69
CA PRO A 15 -2.03 8.10 -18.81
C PRO A 15 -1.48 7.76 -20.18
N THR A 16 -0.17 7.93 -20.41
CA THR A 16 0.46 7.60 -21.69
C THR A 16 0.36 6.10 -22.00
N TYR A 17 0.61 5.27 -21.00
CA TYR A 17 0.58 3.81 -21.12
C TYR A 17 -0.85 3.28 -21.17
N ILE A 18 -1.77 3.89 -20.44
CA ILE A 18 -3.20 3.58 -20.50
C ILE A 18 -3.72 3.81 -21.93
N ARG A 19 -3.42 4.97 -22.53
CA ARG A 19 -3.82 5.26 -23.92
C ARG A 19 -3.17 4.33 -24.95
N ALA A 20 -1.94 3.86 -24.69
CA ALA A 20 -1.30 2.87 -25.54
C ALA A 20 -2.07 1.54 -25.49
N MET A 21 -2.45 1.08 -24.32
CA MET A 21 -3.26 -0.14 -24.14
C MET A 21 -4.67 0.01 -24.73
N GLU A 22 -5.32 1.15 -24.52
CA GLU A 22 -6.64 1.44 -25.11
C GLU A 22 -6.62 1.29 -26.63
N ARG A 23 -5.64 1.88 -27.29
CA ARG A 23 -5.45 1.77 -28.76
C ARG A 23 -5.14 0.34 -29.18
N TYR A 24 -4.27 -0.35 -28.42
CA TYR A 24 -3.86 -1.72 -28.73
C TYR A 24 -5.02 -2.71 -28.64
N LEU A 25 -5.80 -2.60 -27.59
CA LEU A 25 -6.94 -3.51 -27.33
C LEU A 25 -8.18 -3.14 -28.16
N GLY A 26 -8.29 -1.89 -28.62
CA GLY A 26 -9.49 -1.37 -29.27
C GLY A 26 -10.71 -1.42 -28.36
N CYS A 27 -10.52 -1.37 -27.04
CA CYS A 27 -11.58 -1.50 -26.05
C CYS A 27 -12.18 -0.13 -25.68
N ARG A 28 -13.40 -0.15 -25.15
CA ARG A 28 -14.00 1.04 -24.52
C ARG A 28 -13.28 1.29 -23.19
N HIS A 29 -12.74 2.49 -23.01
CA HIS A 29 -12.05 2.91 -21.82
C HIS A 29 -12.89 3.96 -21.05
N HIS A 30 -12.98 3.81 -19.71
CA HIS A 30 -13.65 4.74 -18.83
C HIS A 30 -12.63 5.42 -17.91
N TRP A 31 -12.63 6.74 -17.92
CA TRP A 31 -11.77 7.56 -17.08
C TRP A 31 -12.54 8.03 -15.84
N THR A 32 -12.07 7.65 -14.66
CA THR A 32 -12.56 8.19 -13.39
C THR A 32 -11.58 9.22 -12.89
N VAL A 33 -12.00 10.47 -12.78
CA VAL A 33 -11.20 11.57 -12.25
C VAL A 33 -11.78 11.99 -10.91
N LEU A 34 -10.99 11.85 -9.86
CA LEU A 34 -11.38 12.18 -8.50
C LEU A 34 -10.78 13.53 -8.10
N ASP A 35 -11.59 14.40 -7.52
CA ASP A 35 -11.14 15.65 -6.95
C ASP A 35 -10.74 15.51 -5.47
N THR A 36 -10.09 16.53 -4.92
CA THR A 36 -9.65 16.52 -3.53
C THR A 36 -10.77 16.49 -2.50
N PRO A 37 -11.86 17.28 -2.64
CA PRO A 37 -12.98 17.21 -1.70
C PRO A 37 -13.56 15.80 -1.60
N ALA A 38 -13.84 15.15 -2.74
CA ALA A 38 -14.35 13.79 -2.76
C ALA A 38 -13.40 12.77 -2.10
N LEU A 39 -12.08 12.90 -2.33
CA LEU A 39 -11.08 12.04 -1.69
C LEU A 39 -11.04 12.22 -0.18
N ALA A 40 -11.08 13.46 0.30
CA ALA A 40 -11.03 13.77 1.73
C ALA A 40 -12.32 13.33 2.45
N GLU A 41 -13.48 13.57 1.85
CA GLU A 41 -14.77 13.12 2.39
C GLU A 41 -14.88 11.60 2.46
N ALA A 42 -14.36 10.90 1.44
CA ALA A 42 -14.38 9.43 1.39
C ALA A 42 -13.46 8.76 2.41
N LEU A 43 -12.62 9.49 3.17
CA LEU A 43 -11.80 8.93 4.25
C LEU A 43 -12.64 8.21 5.29
N TYR A 44 -13.80 8.75 5.65
CA TYR A 44 -14.71 8.16 6.64
C TYR A 44 -15.40 6.91 6.08
N ALA A 45 -15.92 6.98 4.86
CA ALA A 45 -16.52 5.83 4.19
C ALA A 45 -15.52 4.68 3.96
N ALA A 46 -14.24 4.99 3.76
CA ALA A 46 -13.19 3.98 3.67
C ALA A 46 -12.94 3.26 5.01
N VAL A 47 -13.05 3.95 6.14
CA VAL A 47 -13.05 3.33 7.48
C VAL A 47 -14.26 2.43 7.65
N ASP A 48 -15.45 2.89 7.24
CA ASP A 48 -16.68 2.09 7.32
C ASP A 48 -16.62 0.83 6.46
N ALA A 49 -16.03 0.93 5.28
CA ALA A 49 -15.85 -0.21 4.39
C ALA A 49 -14.88 -1.27 4.97
N ARG A 50 -13.90 -0.82 5.74
CA ARG A 50 -12.84 -1.68 6.27
C ARG A 50 -13.04 -2.09 7.73
N ASP A 51 -13.91 -1.42 8.46
CA ASP A 51 -14.09 -1.49 9.92
C ASP A 51 -12.85 -1.06 10.73
N LEU A 52 -11.86 -0.46 10.08
CA LEU A 52 -10.57 -0.04 10.65
C LEU A 52 -10.00 1.15 9.87
N PRO A 53 -9.15 1.99 10.49
CA PRO A 53 -8.29 2.91 9.77
C PRO A 53 -7.39 2.16 8.77
N GLY A 54 -7.13 2.75 7.60
CA GLY A 54 -6.45 2.06 6.52
C GLY A 54 -5.38 2.87 5.81
N MET A 55 -5.32 2.72 4.47
CA MET A 55 -4.32 3.37 3.62
C MET A 55 -4.80 4.74 3.10
N VAL A 56 -5.65 5.40 3.85
CA VAL A 56 -6.13 6.78 3.68
C VAL A 56 -6.61 7.13 2.25
N ASP A 57 -5.97 8.07 1.55
CA ASP A 57 -6.35 8.49 0.20
C ASP A 57 -6.26 7.35 -0.84
N VAL A 58 -5.41 6.37 -0.61
CA VAL A 58 -5.31 5.17 -1.45
C VAL A 58 -6.56 4.30 -1.31
N ASP A 59 -7.09 4.15 -0.09
CA ASP A 59 -8.35 3.45 0.16
C ASP A 59 -9.55 4.26 -0.35
N SER A 60 -9.59 5.56 -0.05
CA SER A 60 -10.65 6.46 -0.51
C SER A 60 -10.76 6.48 -2.04
N SER A 61 -9.62 6.59 -2.74
CA SER A 61 -9.61 6.58 -4.21
C SER A 61 -10.09 5.24 -4.78
N LEU A 62 -9.70 4.13 -4.17
CA LEU A 62 -10.14 2.81 -4.58
C LEU A 62 -11.64 2.60 -4.34
N LEU A 63 -12.15 3.05 -3.18
CA LEU A 63 -13.57 3.00 -2.84
C LEU A 63 -14.42 3.74 -3.88
N LEU A 64 -14.04 4.98 -4.18
CA LEU A 64 -14.73 5.80 -5.17
C LEU A 64 -14.65 5.20 -6.59
N PHE A 65 -13.48 4.67 -6.96
CA PHE A 65 -13.28 4.00 -8.24
C PHE A 65 -14.15 2.74 -8.36
N CYS A 66 -14.22 1.92 -7.32
CA CYS A 66 -15.09 0.73 -7.30
C CYS A 66 -16.57 1.11 -7.42
N ARG A 67 -16.99 2.23 -6.83
CA ARG A 67 -18.35 2.75 -6.97
C ARG A 67 -18.70 3.06 -8.43
N GLU A 68 -17.79 3.67 -9.17
CA GLU A 68 -17.99 3.96 -10.59
C GLU A 68 -18.03 2.68 -11.44
N ILE A 69 -17.12 1.75 -11.20
CA ILE A 69 -17.09 0.46 -11.93
C ILE A 69 -18.39 -0.31 -11.69
N ARG A 70 -18.92 -0.28 -10.47
CA ARG A 70 -20.15 -1.01 -10.12
C ARG A 70 -21.38 -0.56 -10.90
N GLN A 71 -21.38 0.66 -11.40
CA GLN A 71 -22.49 1.16 -12.25
C GLN A 71 -22.56 0.43 -13.59
N GLU A 72 -21.45 -0.11 -14.08
CA GLU A 72 -21.36 -0.77 -15.39
C GLU A 72 -21.32 -2.30 -15.27
N VAL A 73 -20.70 -2.85 -14.20
CA VAL A 73 -20.50 -4.30 -14.04
C VAL A 73 -20.65 -4.76 -12.59
N THR A 74 -20.86 -6.06 -12.40
CA THR A 74 -20.92 -6.71 -11.09
C THR A 74 -19.63 -7.40 -10.71
N VAL A 75 -18.79 -7.75 -11.69
CA VAL A 75 -17.51 -8.43 -11.52
C VAL A 75 -16.45 -7.71 -12.32
N ALA A 76 -15.28 -7.50 -11.72
CA ALA A 76 -14.10 -6.92 -12.36
C ALA A 76 -12.87 -7.82 -12.15
N LEU A 77 -11.89 -7.72 -13.06
CA LEU A 77 -10.58 -8.37 -12.91
C LEU A 77 -9.53 -7.34 -12.50
N SER A 78 -8.62 -7.73 -11.62
CA SER A 78 -7.50 -6.90 -11.17
C SER A 78 -6.18 -7.64 -11.31
N GLY A 79 -5.10 -6.89 -11.64
CA GLY A 79 -3.74 -7.41 -11.78
C GLY A 79 -2.95 -7.46 -10.47
N GLU A 80 -3.58 -7.41 -9.32
CA GLU A 80 -2.89 -7.52 -8.02
C GLU A 80 -2.24 -8.89 -7.83
N CYS A 81 -1.29 -8.99 -6.91
CA CYS A 81 -0.44 -10.14 -6.60
C CYS A 81 0.70 -10.40 -7.60
N ALA A 82 0.71 -9.79 -8.77
CA ALA A 82 1.79 -9.99 -9.74
C ALA A 82 3.15 -9.45 -9.24
N ASP A 83 3.16 -8.36 -8.49
CA ASP A 83 4.41 -7.80 -7.95
C ASP A 83 4.96 -8.64 -6.79
N GLU A 84 4.11 -9.21 -5.97
CA GLU A 84 4.46 -10.10 -4.87
C GLU A 84 5.07 -11.40 -5.38
N LEU A 85 4.44 -12.02 -6.36
CA LEU A 85 4.82 -13.34 -6.87
C LEU A 85 6.03 -13.30 -7.81
N PHE A 86 6.11 -12.29 -8.67
CA PHE A 86 7.16 -12.18 -9.67
C PHE A 86 8.31 -11.21 -9.28
N GLY A 87 8.34 -10.72 -8.05
CA GLY A 87 9.39 -9.83 -7.56
C GLY A 87 9.38 -8.45 -8.20
N GLY A 88 8.20 -7.82 -8.28
CA GLY A 88 8.02 -6.52 -8.93
C GLY A 88 8.45 -5.31 -8.10
N TYR A 89 8.60 -5.45 -6.79
CA TYR A 89 8.92 -4.34 -5.90
C TYR A 89 10.40 -3.96 -5.88
N PRO A 90 10.74 -2.66 -5.67
CA PRO A 90 12.12 -2.19 -5.63
C PRO A 90 12.98 -2.88 -4.57
N TRP A 91 12.41 -3.19 -3.41
CA TRP A 91 13.15 -3.83 -2.30
C TRP A 91 13.71 -5.21 -2.62
N TYR A 92 13.20 -5.90 -3.63
CA TYR A 92 13.81 -7.14 -4.09
C TYR A 92 15.19 -6.93 -4.73
N ARG A 93 15.47 -5.72 -5.28
CA ARG A 93 16.71 -5.38 -5.99
C ARG A 93 17.65 -4.52 -5.19
N ASP A 94 17.14 -3.83 -4.19
CA ASP A 94 17.94 -2.99 -3.29
C ASP A 94 18.74 -3.88 -2.35
N ALA A 95 20.08 -3.88 -2.53
CA ALA A 95 20.99 -4.74 -1.78
C ALA A 95 21.03 -4.39 -0.28
N ASP A 96 20.85 -3.11 0.06
CA ASP A 96 20.87 -2.66 1.45
C ASP A 96 19.57 -3.08 2.16
N ILE A 97 18.44 -2.93 1.50
CA ILE A 97 17.15 -3.39 2.03
C ILE A 97 17.12 -4.91 2.19
N ARG A 98 17.69 -5.67 1.26
CA ARG A 98 17.80 -7.14 1.40
C ARG A 98 18.57 -7.59 2.64
N ARG A 99 19.51 -6.78 3.13
CA ARG A 99 20.31 -7.09 4.32
C ARG A 99 19.62 -6.75 5.64
N ILE A 100 18.54 -5.99 5.60
CA ILE A 100 17.83 -5.57 6.82
C ILE A 100 17.08 -6.76 7.42
N ASN A 101 17.23 -6.95 8.73
CA ASN A 101 16.42 -7.88 9.52
C ASN A 101 15.10 -7.20 9.92
N GLY A 102 14.17 -7.10 8.98
CA GLY A 102 12.89 -6.43 9.16
C GLY A 102 12.06 -6.45 7.89
N PHE A 103 10.82 -6.03 8.01
CA PHE A 103 9.94 -5.92 6.84
C PHE A 103 10.43 -4.83 5.89
N PRO A 104 10.68 -5.13 4.60
CA PRO A 104 11.27 -4.19 3.65
C PRO A 104 10.49 -2.88 3.49
N TRP A 105 9.18 -2.93 3.64
CA TRP A 105 8.26 -1.79 3.48
C TRP A 105 7.93 -1.04 4.78
N ALA A 106 8.42 -1.49 5.94
CA ALA A 106 8.03 -0.94 7.24
C ALA A 106 9.23 -0.70 8.15
N GLN A 107 10.09 0.26 7.77
CA GLN A 107 11.32 0.58 8.50
C GLN A 107 11.15 1.66 9.57
N SER A 108 9.94 2.22 9.74
CA SER A 108 9.70 3.39 10.58
C SER A 108 8.89 3.11 11.84
N THR A 109 8.98 1.91 12.42
CA THR A 109 8.24 1.56 13.66
C THR A 109 8.55 2.53 14.78
N ALA A 110 9.83 2.85 15.02
CA ALA A 110 10.24 3.80 16.05
C ALA A 110 9.64 5.21 15.84
N TYR A 111 9.56 5.68 14.60
CA TYR A 111 8.91 6.96 14.29
C TYR A 111 7.41 6.92 14.61
N ARG A 112 6.72 5.85 14.25
CA ARG A 112 5.28 5.69 14.54
C ARG A 112 4.99 5.66 16.04
N THR A 113 5.83 4.96 16.79
CA THR A 113 5.68 4.83 18.25
C THR A 113 5.81 6.17 18.96
N GLN A 114 6.52 7.15 18.40
CA GLN A 114 6.66 8.50 18.98
C GLN A 114 5.33 9.27 19.09
N PHE A 115 4.33 8.91 18.29
CA PHE A 115 3.00 9.51 18.37
C PHE A 115 2.18 9.00 19.55
N LEU A 116 2.48 7.82 20.07
CA LEU A 116 1.72 7.22 21.16
C LEU A 116 2.04 7.88 22.50
N LEU A 117 1.07 7.89 23.40
CA LEU A 117 1.30 8.19 24.80
C LEU A 117 2.32 7.21 25.37
N PRO A 118 3.19 7.63 26.33
CA PRO A 118 4.25 6.79 26.86
C PRO A 118 3.76 5.46 27.45
N GLU A 119 2.65 5.49 28.16
CA GLU A 119 2.00 4.31 28.76
C GLU A 119 1.49 3.35 27.67
N ILE A 120 0.89 3.85 26.62
CA ILE A 120 0.45 3.04 25.47
C ILE A 120 1.65 2.43 24.74
N ALA A 121 2.69 3.23 24.51
CA ALA A 121 3.90 2.77 23.85
C ALA A 121 4.62 1.66 24.63
N ALA A 122 4.64 1.77 25.95
CA ALA A 122 5.23 0.77 26.85
C ALA A 122 4.44 -0.55 26.85
N GLU A 123 3.09 -0.47 26.87
CA GLU A 123 2.23 -1.64 26.88
C GLU A 123 2.28 -2.41 25.57
N ILE A 124 2.25 -1.71 24.43
CA ILE A 124 2.23 -2.34 23.10
C ILE A 124 3.57 -2.98 22.75
N ASP A 125 4.72 -2.37 23.15
CA ASP A 125 6.07 -2.71 22.66
C ASP A 125 6.09 -3.01 21.15
N ALA A 126 5.70 -2.01 20.36
CA ALA A 126 5.53 -2.17 18.91
C ALA A 126 6.80 -2.70 18.20
N GLN A 127 7.98 -2.38 18.74
CA GLN A 127 9.25 -2.85 18.19
C GLN A 127 9.42 -4.36 18.37
N ALA A 128 9.16 -4.87 19.57
CA ALA A 128 9.21 -6.30 19.87
C ALA A 128 8.14 -7.07 19.08
N TYR A 129 6.93 -6.52 18.95
CA TYR A 129 5.87 -7.11 18.15
C TYR A 129 6.27 -7.28 16.68
N VAL A 130 6.75 -6.21 16.04
CA VAL A 130 7.17 -6.22 14.63
C VAL A 130 8.34 -7.18 14.41
N GLN A 131 9.36 -7.14 15.31
CA GLN A 131 10.52 -8.02 15.20
C GLN A 131 10.14 -9.51 15.39
N SER A 132 9.25 -9.81 16.32
CA SER A 132 8.74 -11.18 16.56
C SER A 132 7.95 -11.69 15.34
N ALA A 133 7.09 -10.85 14.77
CA ALA A 133 6.32 -11.20 13.57
C ALA A 133 7.26 -11.49 12.38
N TYR A 134 8.24 -10.62 12.16
CA TYR A 134 9.26 -10.82 11.13
C TYR A 134 10.03 -12.14 11.33
N ALA A 135 10.55 -12.36 12.54
CA ALA A 135 11.37 -13.55 12.84
C ALA A 135 10.58 -14.85 12.63
N ARG A 136 9.32 -14.91 13.09
CA ARG A 136 8.45 -16.08 12.87
C ARG A 136 8.21 -16.34 11.38
N THR A 137 7.96 -15.29 10.59
CA THR A 137 7.71 -15.45 9.16
C THR A 137 8.94 -15.94 8.40
N VAL A 138 10.10 -15.38 8.71
CA VAL A 138 11.37 -15.81 8.10
C VAL A 138 11.71 -17.25 8.49
N ALA A 139 11.50 -17.64 9.75
CA ALA A 139 11.70 -19.01 10.22
C ALA A 139 10.77 -20.03 9.54
N ALA A 140 9.57 -19.59 9.12
CA ALA A 140 8.61 -20.42 8.40
C ALA A 140 8.83 -20.45 6.86
N ALA A 141 9.82 -19.71 6.35
CA ALA A 141 10.13 -19.74 4.92
C ALA A 141 10.84 -21.06 4.57
N GLU A 142 10.22 -21.84 3.70
CA GLU A 142 10.81 -23.07 3.19
C GLU A 142 11.99 -22.77 2.27
N LYS A 143 13.10 -23.47 2.48
CA LYS A 143 14.35 -23.32 1.74
C LYS A 143 14.80 -24.68 1.23
N LEU A 144 15.47 -24.69 0.10
CA LEU A 144 16.08 -25.90 -0.42
C LEU A 144 17.51 -26.05 0.13
N PRO A 145 18.01 -27.31 0.29
CA PRO A 145 19.37 -27.54 0.80
C PRO A 145 20.45 -26.85 -0.03
N ASP A 146 20.23 -26.74 -1.34
CA ASP A 146 21.19 -26.19 -2.30
C ASP A 146 20.92 -24.67 -2.61
N ASP A 147 20.03 -24.02 -1.90
CA ASP A 147 19.79 -22.60 -2.09
C ASP A 147 21.05 -21.79 -1.79
N SER A 148 21.44 -20.94 -2.72
CA SER A 148 22.46 -19.92 -2.46
C SER A 148 21.96 -18.95 -1.36
N PRO A 149 22.86 -18.19 -0.71
CA PRO A 149 22.43 -17.16 0.25
C PRO A 149 21.42 -16.17 -0.33
N LEU A 150 21.54 -15.84 -1.62
CA LEU A 150 20.59 -14.98 -2.33
C LEU A 150 19.24 -15.67 -2.48
N GLU A 151 19.20 -16.92 -2.95
CA GLU A 151 17.94 -17.66 -3.12
C GLU A 151 17.22 -17.84 -1.78
N SER A 152 17.94 -18.25 -0.73
CA SER A 152 17.39 -18.34 0.62
C SER A 152 16.73 -17.01 1.04
N ARG A 153 17.42 -15.89 0.80
CA ARG A 153 16.88 -14.57 1.12
C ARG A 153 15.68 -14.20 0.27
N MET A 154 15.65 -14.55 -1.02
CA MET A 154 14.51 -14.29 -1.90
C MET A 154 13.28 -15.08 -1.48
N ARG A 155 13.42 -16.32 -1.01
CA ARG A 155 12.32 -17.11 -0.45
C ARG A 155 11.76 -16.45 0.82
N GLU A 156 12.62 -16.00 1.73
CA GLU A 156 12.19 -15.23 2.91
C GLU A 156 11.41 -13.97 2.51
N MET A 157 11.93 -13.19 1.57
CA MET A 157 11.28 -11.98 1.11
C MET A 157 9.94 -12.26 0.41
N MET A 158 9.86 -13.33 -0.37
CA MET A 158 8.61 -13.75 -0.97
C MET A 158 7.59 -14.16 0.10
N LYS A 159 7.99 -14.94 1.11
CA LYS A 159 7.16 -15.33 2.24
C LYS A 159 6.64 -14.11 3.02
N LEU A 160 7.52 -13.14 3.32
CA LEU A 160 7.13 -11.88 3.94
C LEU A 160 6.08 -11.13 3.10
N ASN A 161 6.29 -11.05 1.78
CA ASN A 161 5.33 -10.39 0.89
C ASN A 161 3.99 -11.12 0.85
N LEU A 162 3.99 -12.45 0.75
CA LEU A 162 2.76 -13.25 0.69
C LEU A 162 1.94 -13.16 1.99
N ASP A 163 2.61 -13.32 3.14
CA ASP A 163 1.93 -13.41 4.43
C ASP A 163 1.45 -12.05 4.97
N TRP A 164 2.06 -10.94 4.55
CA TRP A 164 1.78 -9.64 5.13
C TRP A 164 1.36 -8.59 4.11
N PHE A 165 2.22 -8.31 3.13
CA PHE A 165 1.97 -7.20 2.22
C PHE A 165 0.82 -7.51 1.26
N MET A 166 0.85 -8.68 0.63
CA MET A 166 -0.20 -9.14 -0.27
C MET A 166 -1.55 -9.22 0.43
N GLN A 167 -1.59 -9.81 1.65
CA GLN A 167 -2.83 -9.91 2.41
C GLN A 167 -3.42 -8.52 2.72
N THR A 168 -2.58 -7.55 3.07
CA THR A 168 -3.03 -6.17 3.29
C THR A 168 -3.63 -5.55 2.03
N LEU A 169 -3.03 -5.80 0.86
CA LEU A 169 -3.53 -5.28 -0.41
C LEU A 169 -4.83 -5.98 -0.85
N LEU A 170 -4.93 -7.29 -0.64
CA LEU A 170 -6.14 -8.06 -0.93
C LEU A 170 -7.31 -7.66 -0.02
N ASP A 171 -7.07 -7.54 1.29
CA ASP A 171 -8.08 -7.04 2.23
C ASP A 171 -8.58 -5.64 1.83
N ARG A 172 -7.66 -4.73 1.51
CA ARG A 172 -8.03 -3.41 0.98
C ARG A 172 -8.90 -3.51 -0.27
N LYS A 173 -8.48 -4.33 -1.25
CA LYS A 173 -9.21 -4.50 -2.50
C LYS A 173 -10.62 -5.03 -2.24
N ASP A 174 -10.73 -6.10 -1.48
CA ASP A 174 -11.98 -6.75 -1.15
C ASP A 174 -12.93 -5.80 -0.41
N ARG A 175 -12.47 -5.17 0.67
CA ARG A 175 -13.28 -4.26 1.49
C ARG A 175 -13.81 -3.07 0.70
N MET A 176 -12.95 -2.40 -0.09
CA MET A 176 -13.35 -1.22 -0.87
C MET A 176 -14.30 -1.59 -2.02
N SER A 177 -14.12 -2.75 -2.64
CA SER A 177 -14.97 -3.20 -3.74
C SER A 177 -16.29 -3.77 -3.25
N MET A 178 -16.27 -4.64 -2.23
CA MET A 178 -17.48 -5.28 -1.70
C MET A 178 -18.39 -4.29 -0.99
N TYR A 179 -17.87 -3.23 -0.38
CA TYR A 179 -18.68 -2.14 0.14
C TYR A 179 -19.58 -1.49 -0.93
N ASN A 180 -19.13 -1.52 -2.18
CA ASN A 180 -19.87 -1.08 -3.34
C ASN A 180 -20.61 -2.24 -4.07
N ALA A 181 -20.69 -3.43 -3.49
CA ALA A 181 -21.25 -4.64 -4.12
C ALA A 181 -20.60 -4.99 -5.48
N LEU A 182 -19.28 -4.71 -5.62
CA LEU A 182 -18.48 -5.09 -6.78
C LEU A 182 -17.57 -6.26 -6.41
N GLU A 183 -17.73 -7.41 -7.05
CA GLU A 183 -16.80 -8.54 -6.91
C GLU A 183 -15.53 -8.27 -7.74
N VAL A 184 -14.37 -8.29 -7.09
CA VAL A 184 -13.08 -8.18 -7.80
C VAL A 184 -12.33 -9.49 -7.72
N ARG A 185 -12.00 -10.05 -8.88
CA ARG A 185 -11.19 -11.27 -9.01
C ARG A 185 -9.74 -10.92 -9.34
N VAL A 186 -8.81 -11.66 -8.73
CA VAL A 186 -7.36 -11.45 -8.82
C VAL A 186 -6.66 -12.71 -9.37
N PRO A 187 -6.62 -12.92 -10.69
CA PRO A 187 -6.13 -14.17 -11.29
C PRO A 187 -4.68 -14.50 -10.93
N PHE A 188 -3.82 -13.50 -10.69
CA PHE A 188 -2.45 -13.76 -10.24
C PHE A 188 -2.36 -14.33 -8.83
N CYS A 189 -3.42 -14.21 -8.01
CA CYS A 189 -3.46 -14.77 -6.67
C CYS A 189 -3.89 -16.25 -6.63
N ASP A 190 -3.90 -16.93 -7.77
CA ASP A 190 -4.12 -18.37 -7.84
C ASP A 190 -2.99 -19.10 -7.11
N TYR A 191 -3.34 -19.93 -6.13
CA TYR A 191 -2.37 -20.64 -5.30
C TYR A 191 -1.40 -21.50 -6.12
N ARG A 192 -1.84 -22.04 -7.27
CA ARG A 192 -1.01 -22.84 -8.19
C ARG A 192 0.10 -22.02 -8.81
N ILE A 193 -0.18 -20.75 -9.12
CA ILE A 193 0.83 -19.80 -9.59
C ILE A 193 1.82 -19.48 -8.46
N ALA A 194 1.32 -19.29 -7.25
CA ALA A 194 2.16 -19.01 -6.08
C ALA A 194 3.11 -20.19 -5.77
N GLU A 195 2.59 -21.42 -5.73
CA GLU A 195 3.39 -22.65 -5.54
C GLU A 195 4.47 -22.82 -6.61
N TYR A 196 4.08 -22.63 -7.88
CA TYR A 196 5.03 -22.70 -8.98
C TYR A 196 6.14 -21.66 -8.84
N LEU A 197 5.77 -20.40 -8.65
CA LEU A 197 6.71 -19.28 -8.59
C LEU A 197 7.57 -19.29 -7.34
N TYR A 198 7.11 -19.86 -6.23
CA TYR A 198 7.94 -20.03 -5.04
C TYR A 198 9.18 -20.85 -5.32
N ASN A 199 9.07 -21.83 -6.22
CA ASN A 199 10.13 -22.74 -6.62
C ASN A 199 10.97 -22.27 -7.83
N VAL A 200 10.52 -21.20 -8.53
CA VAL A 200 11.30 -20.63 -9.65
C VAL A 200 12.48 -19.83 -9.10
N PRO A 201 13.73 -20.11 -9.52
CA PRO A 201 14.91 -19.36 -9.12
C PRO A 201 14.78 -17.85 -9.38
N TRP A 202 15.41 -17.06 -8.49
CA TRP A 202 15.35 -15.60 -8.58
C TRP A 202 15.84 -15.04 -9.91
N GLU A 203 16.89 -15.64 -10.50
CA GLU A 203 17.46 -15.22 -11.79
C GLU A 203 16.43 -15.15 -12.92
N TYR A 204 15.43 -16.02 -12.92
CA TYR A 204 14.34 -15.98 -13.91
C TYR A 204 13.33 -14.87 -13.61
N LYS A 205 13.03 -14.65 -12.32
CA LYS A 205 12.12 -13.53 -11.93
C LYS A 205 12.74 -12.19 -12.23
N ASP A 206 14.07 -12.08 -12.12
CA ASP A 206 14.88 -10.89 -12.42
C ASP A 206 15.50 -10.92 -13.82
N TRP A 207 14.93 -11.66 -14.76
CA TRP A 207 15.49 -11.90 -16.07
C TRP A 207 15.92 -10.60 -16.78
N ASN A 208 17.17 -10.54 -17.21
CA ASN A 208 17.82 -9.36 -17.79
C ASN A 208 17.83 -8.12 -16.86
N GLY A 209 17.73 -8.30 -15.55
CA GLY A 209 17.69 -7.20 -14.58
C GLY A 209 16.37 -6.41 -14.57
N TYR A 210 15.31 -6.96 -15.15
CA TYR A 210 13.99 -6.35 -15.12
C TYR A 210 13.13 -6.90 -13.99
N GLU A 211 12.44 -6.01 -13.30
CA GLU A 211 11.37 -6.41 -12.40
C GLU A 211 10.29 -7.20 -13.14
N LYS A 212 9.88 -8.33 -12.57
CA LYS A 212 8.96 -9.29 -13.19
C LYS A 212 9.47 -9.83 -14.54
N GLY A 213 10.78 -10.03 -14.69
CA GLY A 213 11.42 -10.42 -15.95
C GLY A 213 10.80 -11.65 -16.59
N LEU A 214 10.52 -12.70 -15.79
CA LEU A 214 9.82 -13.91 -16.25
C LEU A 214 8.44 -13.59 -16.84
N LEU A 215 7.62 -12.81 -16.14
CA LEU A 215 6.29 -12.43 -16.61
C LEU A 215 6.36 -11.59 -17.89
N ARG A 216 7.30 -10.64 -17.94
CA ARG A 216 7.51 -9.80 -19.14
C ARG A 216 7.90 -10.65 -20.33
N THR A 217 8.81 -11.60 -20.17
CA THR A 217 9.22 -12.52 -21.22
C THR A 217 8.05 -13.36 -21.72
N ALA A 218 7.23 -13.88 -20.81
CA ALA A 218 6.03 -14.67 -21.16
C ALA A 218 4.97 -13.83 -21.92
N MET A 219 4.98 -12.51 -21.78
CA MET A 219 3.98 -11.61 -22.37
C MET A 219 4.49 -10.84 -23.59
N GLN A 220 5.67 -11.20 -24.15
CA GLN A 220 6.29 -10.48 -25.29
C GLN A 220 5.40 -10.42 -26.52
N ASP A 221 4.68 -11.49 -26.82
CA ASP A 221 3.79 -11.59 -27.99
C ASP A 221 2.36 -11.09 -27.70
N VAL A 222 2.11 -10.62 -26.44
CA VAL A 222 0.77 -10.26 -25.96
C VAL A 222 0.63 -8.77 -25.68
N LEU A 223 1.72 -8.09 -25.36
CA LEU A 223 1.71 -6.67 -24.95
C LEU A 223 2.54 -5.78 -25.88
N PRO A 224 2.14 -4.52 -26.10
CA PRO A 224 2.97 -3.55 -26.80
C PRO A 224 4.30 -3.35 -26.07
N PRO A 225 5.45 -3.24 -26.79
CA PRO A 225 6.77 -3.13 -26.17
C PRO A 225 6.91 -1.98 -25.17
N GLU A 226 6.31 -0.83 -25.44
CA GLU A 226 6.36 0.34 -24.57
C GLU A 226 5.65 0.10 -23.22
N VAL A 227 4.62 -0.75 -23.18
CA VAL A 227 3.92 -1.16 -21.94
C VAL A 227 4.67 -2.30 -21.27
N LEU A 228 5.07 -3.30 -22.06
CA LEU A 228 5.77 -4.50 -21.60
C LEU A 228 7.04 -4.15 -20.81
N TRP A 229 7.85 -3.21 -21.29
CA TRP A 229 9.14 -2.83 -20.70
C TRP A 229 9.07 -1.57 -19.85
N ARG A 230 7.86 -1.08 -19.55
CA ARG A 230 7.68 0.03 -18.63
C ARG A 230 8.22 -0.34 -17.24
N LYS A 231 9.02 0.55 -16.65
CA LYS A 231 9.46 0.38 -15.25
C LYS A 231 8.28 0.40 -14.28
N LYS A 232 8.41 -0.34 -13.18
CA LYS A 232 7.42 -0.35 -12.09
C LYS A 232 7.08 1.07 -11.66
N SER A 233 5.80 1.35 -11.59
CA SER A 233 5.24 2.55 -10.99
C SER A 233 4.27 2.12 -9.87
N PRO A 234 4.33 2.73 -8.67
CA PRO A 234 3.42 2.39 -7.58
C PRO A 234 2.00 2.84 -7.91
N TYR A 235 1.04 2.35 -7.13
CA TYR A 235 -0.32 2.88 -7.16
C TYR A 235 -0.28 4.40 -6.86
N PRO A 236 -0.96 5.24 -7.64
CA PRO A 236 -0.87 6.68 -7.48
C PRO A 236 -1.50 7.12 -6.15
N LYS A 237 -0.73 7.87 -5.35
CA LYS A 237 -1.26 8.69 -4.27
C LYS A 237 -1.57 10.08 -4.80
N THR A 238 -2.34 10.87 -4.06
CA THR A 238 -2.55 12.25 -4.46
C THR A 238 -1.31 13.10 -4.24
N HIS A 239 -0.94 13.88 -5.27
CA HIS A 239 0.11 14.90 -5.20
C HIS A 239 -0.46 16.32 -5.17
N ASN A 240 -1.78 16.44 -5.12
CA ASN A 240 -2.45 17.75 -5.13
C ASN A 240 -2.25 18.47 -3.78
N PRO A 241 -1.66 19.67 -3.75
CA PRO A 241 -1.47 20.43 -2.51
C PRO A 241 -2.75 20.72 -1.74
N SER A 242 -3.90 20.79 -2.44
CA SER A 242 -5.20 20.97 -1.79
C SER A 242 -5.60 19.80 -0.88
N TYR A 243 -5.07 18.59 -1.12
CA TYR A 243 -5.30 17.46 -0.21
C TYR A 243 -4.59 17.67 1.15
N LEU A 244 -3.35 18.15 1.14
CA LEU A 244 -2.65 18.52 2.37
C LEU A 244 -3.45 19.57 3.15
N GLN A 245 -3.98 20.59 2.46
CA GLN A 245 -4.79 21.63 3.10
C GLN A 245 -6.06 21.04 3.72
N ALA A 246 -6.78 20.19 3.00
CA ALA A 246 -8.03 19.56 3.47
C ALA A 246 -7.78 18.69 4.72
N VAL A 247 -6.79 17.77 4.66
CA VAL A 247 -6.52 16.88 5.81
C VAL A 247 -5.90 17.63 6.99
N SER A 248 -5.16 18.74 6.74
CA SER A 248 -4.67 19.60 7.81
C SER A 248 -5.81 20.28 8.56
N GLU A 249 -6.83 20.74 7.85
CA GLU A 249 -8.03 21.34 8.47
C GLU A 249 -8.79 20.30 9.29
N MET A 250 -9.01 19.10 8.74
CA MET A 250 -9.65 18.00 9.47
C MET A 250 -8.88 17.64 10.75
N LEU A 251 -7.55 17.55 10.67
CA LEU A 251 -6.72 17.25 11.85
C LEU A 251 -6.72 18.38 12.87
N ARG A 252 -6.75 19.67 12.44
CA ARG A 252 -6.89 20.80 13.36
C ARG A 252 -8.16 20.70 14.19
N HIS A 253 -9.29 20.32 13.59
CA HIS A 253 -10.54 20.10 14.32
C HIS A 253 -10.38 19.00 15.37
N VAL A 254 -9.75 17.88 15.01
CA VAL A 254 -9.47 16.78 15.95
C VAL A 254 -8.60 17.24 17.12
N VAL A 255 -7.54 18.01 16.85
CA VAL A 255 -6.60 18.50 17.89
C VAL A 255 -7.22 19.58 18.76
N ALA A 256 -8.13 20.40 18.22
CA ALA A 256 -8.80 21.47 18.94
C ALA A 256 -9.88 20.97 19.90
N ASP A 257 -10.48 19.82 19.63
CA ASP A 257 -11.47 19.21 20.53
C ASP A 257 -10.79 18.36 21.61
N PRO A 258 -10.87 18.80 22.88
CA PRO A 258 -10.25 18.05 23.98
C PRO A 258 -10.94 16.68 24.25
N LEU A 259 -12.12 16.45 23.69
CA LEU A 259 -12.88 15.20 23.81
C LEU A 259 -12.59 14.23 22.67
N SER A 260 -11.74 14.60 21.71
CA SER A 260 -11.33 13.73 20.61
C SER A 260 -10.75 12.41 21.10
N PRO A 261 -11.37 11.26 20.84
CA PRO A 261 -10.97 9.99 21.44
C PRO A 261 -9.56 9.54 21.06
N VAL A 262 -9.02 9.98 19.91
CA VAL A 262 -7.64 9.67 19.52
C VAL A 262 -6.61 10.24 20.51
N LEU A 263 -6.92 11.30 21.25
CA LEU A 263 -6.05 11.91 22.25
C LEU A 263 -5.90 11.05 23.52
N GLN A 264 -6.69 9.97 23.66
CA GLN A 264 -6.50 8.97 24.70
C GLN A 264 -5.33 8.01 24.42
N ILE A 265 -4.84 7.96 23.17
CA ILE A 265 -3.76 7.05 22.75
C ILE A 265 -2.60 7.77 22.09
N VAL A 266 -2.81 9.00 21.61
CA VAL A 266 -1.83 9.77 20.82
C VAL A 266 -1.50 11.09 21.52
N ARG A 267 -0.21 11.43 21.55
CA ARG A 267 0.28 12.70 22.10
C ARG A 267 -0.16 13.88 21.24
N LYS A 268 -0.92 14.79 21.82
CA LYS A 268 -1.41 16.01 21.17
C LYS A 268 -0.27 16.82 20.53
N GLU A 269 0.84 16.99 21.26
CA GLU A 269 2.00 17.78 20.81
C GLU A 269 2.63 17.20 19.54
N MET A 270 2.54 15.90 19.33
CA MET A 270 3.04 15.26 18.10
C MET A 270 2.13 15.54 16.91
N LEU A 271 0.82 15.60 17.12
CA LEU A 271 -0.13 16.01 16.08
C LEU A 271 0.03 17.50 15.72
N GLU A 272 0.24 18.36 16.72
CA GLU A 272 0.53 19.79 16.51
C GLU A 272 1.83 19.98 15.71
N ARG A 273 2.89 19.27 16.07
CA ARG A 273 4.15 19.26 15.29
C ARG A 273 3.94 18.79 13.86
N LEU A 274 3.13 17.75 13.67
CA LEU A 274 2.82 17.24 12.33
C LEU A 274 2.08 18.30 11.47
N LEU A 275 1.25 19.15 12.09
CA LEU A 275 0.57 20.26 11.42
C LEU A 275 1.54 21.41 11.05
N GLU A 276 2.58 21.65 11.83
CA GLU A 276 3.51 22.78 11.67
C GLU A 276 4.74 22.44 10.83
N SER A 277 5.23 21.19 10.93
CA SER A 277 6.47 20.76 10.29
C SER A 277 6.33 20.64 8.77
N GLU A 278 7.37 21.07 8.04
CA GLU A 278 7.58 20.76 6.64
C GLU A 278 8.33 19.43 6.44
N GLU A 279 8.87 18.86 7.50
CA GLU A 279 9.60 17.60 7.44
C GLU A 279 8.67 16.45 7.12
N SER A 280 9.04 15.69 6.10
CA SER A 280 8.36 14.46 5.71
C SER A 280 9.29 13.28 5.97
N VAL A 281 9.02 12.51 7.03
CA VAL A 281 9.68 11.23 7.21
C VAL A 281 9.12 10.28 6.17
N GLN A 282 9.93 9.93 5.20
CA GLN A 282 9.56 8.96 4.19
C GLN A 282 9.79 7.55 4.71
N TRP A 283 8.82 6.69 4.49
CA TRP A 283 8.95 5.26 4.70
C TRP A 283 9.35 4.60 3.39
N TYR A 284 10.35 3.74 3.45
CA TYR A 284 10.76 3.01 2.26
C TYR A 284 9.59 2.24 1.64
N GLY A 285 9.40 2.43 0.33
CA GLY A 285 8.34 1.76 -0.43
C GLY A 285 6.91 2.12 -0.03
N GLN A 286 6.72 3.04 0.90
CA GLN A 286 5.41 3.44 1.42
C GLN A 286 4.86 4.68 0.71
N LEU A 287 3.55 4.69 0.49
CA LEU A 287 2.85 5.84 -0.06
C LEU A 287 2.50 6.89 1.00
N MET A 288 2.74 6.58 2.29
CA MET A 288 2.41 7.48 3.39
C MET A 288 3.49 8.52 3.62
N THR A 289 3.12 9.76 3.36
CA THR A 289 3.88 10.96 3.68
C THR A 289 3.04 11.82 4.63
N ARG A 290 3.49 13.01 4.97
CA ARG A 290 2.83 13.91 5.93
C ARG A 290 1.29 14.01 5.75
N PRO A 291 0.73 14.30 4.55
CA PRO A 291 -0.74 14.38 4.41
C PRO A 291 -1.44 13.05 4.70
N GLN A 292 -0.83 11.92 4.33
CA GLN A 292 -1.39 10.62 4.62
C GLN A 292 -1.33 10.27 6.12
N ILE A 293 -0.28 10.68 6.82
CA ILE A 293 -0.17 10.50 8.27
C ILE A 293 -1.26 11.31 9.00
N MET A 294 -1.48 12.57 8.58
CA MET A 294 -2.58 13.39 9.10
C MET A 294 -3.94 12.74 8.88
N ALA A 295 -4.21 12.30 7.64
CA ALA A 295 -5.45 11.61 7.30
C ALA A 295 -5.65 10.31 8.10
N TYR A 296 -4.56 9.59 8.42
CA TYR A 296 -4.62 8.39 9.24
C TYR A 296 -5.10 8.70 10.67
N PHE A 297 -4.60 9.77 11.30
CA PHE A 297 -5.07 10.16 12.62
C PHE A 297 -6.53 10.68 12.61
N VAL A 298 -6.94 11.32 11.54
CA VAL A 298 -8.37 11.66 11.33
C VAL A 298 -9.22 10.40 11.25
N GLN A 299 -8.79 9.37 10.50
CA GLN A 299 -9.47 8.08 10.43
C GLN A 299 -9.48 7.36 11.78
N MET A 300 -8.39 7.39 12.54
CA MET A 300 -8.33 6.82 13.89
C MET A 300 -9.34 7.48 14.82
N ASN A 301 -9.41 8.82 14.82
CA ASN A 301 -10.37 9.54 15.62
C ASN A 301 -11.80 9.15 15.28
N TYR A 302 -12.14 9.17 14.00
CA TYR A 302 -13.45 8.77 13.50
C TYR A 302 -13.81 7.34 13.89
N TRP A 303 -12.86 6.41 13.74
CA TRP A 303 -13.06 5.01 14.09
C TRP A 303 -13.32 4.81 15.59
N LEU A 304 -12.50 5.40 16.45
CA LEU A 304 -12.67 5.35 17.89
C LEU A 304 -14.03 5.89 18.35
N GLU A 305 -14.46 7.01 17.76
CA GLU A 305 -15.72 7.66 18.05
C GLU A 305 -16.90 6.83 17.55
N LYS A 306 -16.92 6.47 16.28
CA LYS A 306 -18.03 5.77 15.64
C LYS A 306 -18.29 4.40 16.22
N TYR A 307 -17.26 3.62 16.47
CA TYR A 307 -17.36 2.28 17.01
C TYR A 307 -17.31 2.24 18.55
N GLN A 308 -17.29 3.42 19.19
CA GLN A 308 -17.25 3.57 20.66
C GLN A 308 -16.16 2.70 21.32
N VAL A 309 -14.98 2.70 20.70
CA VAL A 309 -13.85 1.89 21.14
C VAL A 309 -13.35 2.42 22.48
N LYS A 310 -13.28 1.54 23.47
CA LYS A 310 -12.74 1.86 24.79
C LYS A 310 -11.28 1.46 24.86
N VAL A 311 -10.43 2.39 25.28
CA VAL A 311 -9.03 2.10 25.61
C VAL A 311 -8.97 1.63 27.05
N VAL A 312 -8.48 0.41 27.26
CA VAL A 312 -8.29 -0.19 28.59
C VAL A 312 -6.82 -0.60 28.66
N LEU A 313 -6.09 -0.07 29.67
CA LEU A 313 -4.68 -0.37 29.95
C LEU A 313 -4.57 -1.28 31.15
#